data_593bb0402c3b0ae7c8aafe90feb5a621
#
_entry.id   593bb0402c3b0ae7c8aafe90feb5a621
#
_cell.length_a   1.000
_cell.length_b   1.000
_cell.length_c   1.000
_cell.angle_alpha   90.00
_cell.angle_beta   90.00
_cell.angle_gamma   90.00
#
_symmetry.space_group_name_H-M   'P 1'
#
loop_
_entity.id
_entity.type
_entity.pdbx_description
1 polymer ?
#
loop_
_entity_poly.entity_id
_entity_poly.type
_entity_poly.pdbx_seq_one_letter_code
_entity_poly.pdbx_strand_id
1 'polypeptide(L)'
;MAAASANPRARLEHILFHIRGVADTIAGVDFETYSSVYHMERTVERAVQIISEAVRALPPNLISRYPDIEWAKIAAIGNILRHEYERVDPQTMWEIATMRLPDLEKTIEGMLTDLKAPKR
;
A
#
# COMPACT_ATOMS: atom_id res chain seq x y z
N MET A 1 -9.57 11.25 -14.31
CA MET A 1 -9.46 10.89 -15.72
C MET A 1 -9.42 9.40 -15.88
N ALA A 2 -10.33 8.91 -16.66
CA ALA A 2 -10.44 7.46 -16.86
C ALA A 2 -9.18 6.88 -17.47
N ALA A 3 -8.57 7.59 -18.43
CA ALA A 3 -7.38 7.08 -19.09
C ALA A 3 -6.22 6.89 -18.11
N ALA A 4 -6.01 7.85 -17.22
CA ALA A 4 -4.94 7.73 -16.24
C ALA A 4 -5.23 6.58 -15.27
N SER A 5 -6.50 6.41 -14.89
CA SER A 5 -6.89 5.34 -13.98
C SER A 5 -6.70 3.96 -14.59
N ALA A 6 -6.76 3.86 -15.91
CA ALA A 6 -6.65 2.58 -16.58
C ALA A 6 -5.21 2.13 -16.80
N ASN A 7 -4.23 2.97 -16.49
CA ASN A 7 -2.82 2.64 -16.73
C ASN A 7 -2.24 1.91 -15.52
N PRO A 8 -2.03 0.59 -15.59
CA PRO A 8 -1.53 -0.14 -14.43
C PRO A 8 -0.12 0.28 -14.02
N ARG A 9 0.74 0.65 -14.97
CA ARG A 9 2.09 1.10 -14.61
C ARG A 9 2.04 2.34 -13.73
N ALA A 10 1.28 3.35 -14.14
CA ALA A 10 1.20 4.58 -13.35
C ALA A 10 0.62 4.32 -11.98
N ARG A 11 -0.35 3.41 -11.89
CA ARG A 11 -0.95 3.06 -10.62
C ARG A 11 0.04 2.32 -9.71
N LEU A 12 0.81 1.40 -10.28
CA LEU A 12 1.82 0.69 -9.51
C LEU A 12 2.90 1.64 -9.00
N GLU A 13 3.31 2.60 -9.82
CA GLU A 13 4.28 3.60 -9.40
C GLU A 13 3.73 4.48 -8.30
N HIS A 14 2.46 4.79 -8.36
CA HIS A 14 1.79 5.57 -7.33
C HIS A 14 1.78 4.82 -6.00
N ILE A 15 1.46 3.53 -6.05
CA ILE A 15 1.50 2.67 -4.86
C ILE A 15 2.91 2.68 -4.27
N LEU A 16 3.91 2.50 -5.12
CA LEU A 16 5.29 2.44 -4.69
C LEU A 16 5.72 3.75 -4.02
N PHE A 17 5.30 4.87 -4.58
CA PHE A 17 5.60 6.18 -4.02
C PHE A 17 5.11 6.27 -2.57
N HIS A 18 3.89 5.82 -2.32
CA HIS A 18 3.32 5.92 -0.97
C HIS A 18 3.91 4.88 -0.02
N ILE A 19 4.26 3.69 -0.51
CA ILE A 19 4.96 2.70 0.32
C ILE A 19 6.28 3.30 0.80
N ARG A 20 7.02 3.93 -0.10
CA ARG A 20 8.31 4.52 0.25
C ARG A 20 8.14 5.72 1.18
N GLY A 21 7.06 6.46 1.02
CA GLY A 21 6.73 7.53 1.94
C GLY A 21 6.52 7.04 3.36
N VAL A 22 5.82 5.91 3.51
CA VAL A 22 5.64 5.31 4.82
C VAL A 22 6.99 4.88 5.39
N ALA A 23 7.80 4.20 4.58
CA ALA A 23 9.12 3.74 5.03
C ALA A 23 9.98 4.90 5.52
N ASP A 24 9.95 6.01 4.80
CA ASP A 24 10.70 7.21 5.20
C ASP A 24 10.16 7.80 6.49
N THR A 25 8.85 7.81 6.64
CA THR A 25 8.21 8.39 7.83
C THR A 25 8.58 7.63 9.10
N ILE A 26 8.68 6.31 9.02
CA ILE A 26 8.94 5.48 10.20
C ILE A 26 10.38 5.00 10.29
N ALA A 27 11.27 5.47 9.43
CA ALA A 27 12.67 5.06 9.47
C ALA A 27 13.27 5.40 10.85
N GLY A 28 13.82 4.38 11.52
CA GLY A 28 14.42 4.57 12.82
C GLY A 28 13.42 4.78 13.96
N VAL A 29 12.14 4.62 13.71
CA VAL A 29 11.08 4.85 14.69
C VAL A 29 10.64 3.52 15.27
N ASP A 30 10.44 3.46 16.60
CA ASP A 30 9.88 2.26 17.22
C ASP A 30 8.38 2.43 17.40
N PHE A 31 7.73 1.32 17.80
CA PHE A 31 6.27 1.34 17.93
C PHE A 31 5.81 2.36 18.97
N GLU A 32 6.53 2.45 20.07
CA GLU A 32 6.14 3.36 21.15
C GLU A 32 6.10 4.80 20.66
N THR A 33 7.11 5.20 19.91
CA THR A 33 7.15 6.55 19.32
C THR A 33 6.04 6.72 18.30
N TYR A 34 5.88 5.74 17.41
CA TYR A 34 4.84 5.80 16.39
C TYR A 34 3.46 6.02 17.01
N SER A 35 3.15 5.24 18.05
CA SER A 35 1.81 5.26 18.63
C SER A 35 1.55 6.49 19.49
N SER A 36 2.59 7.30 19.76
CA SER A 36 2.43 8.50 20.61
C SER A 36 2.56 9.81 19.83
N VAL A 37 2.86 9.76 18.53
CA VAL A 37 3.02 10.97 17.73
C VAL A 37 1.86 11.08 16.74
N TYR A 38 0.96 11.99 17.03
CA TYR A 38 -0.30 12.11 16.30
C TYR A 38 -0.09 12.21 14.79
N HIS A 39 0.74 13.14 14.34
CA HIS A 39 0.87 13.35 12.90
C HIS A 39 1.55 12.18 12.19
N MET A 40 2.36 11.41 12.91
CA MET A 40 3.00 10.24 12.32
C MET A 40 1.96 9.16 12.07
N GLU A 41 1.09 8.89 13.06
CA GLU A 41 0.01 7.93 12.87
C GLU A 41 -0.90 8.34 11.73
N ARG A 42 -1.29 9.62 11.70
CA ARG A 42 -2.21 10.10 10.65
C ARG A 42 -1.57 10.01 9.27
N THR A 43 -0.27 10.29 9.18
CA THR A 43 0.44 10.20 7.91
C THR A 43 0.45 8.77 7.39
N VAL A 44 0.78 7.82 8.24
CA VAL A 44 0.82 6.41 7.83
C VAL A 44 -0.57 5.93 7.45
N GLU A 45 -1.59 6.25 8.25
CA GLU A 45 -2.95 5.83 7.97
C GLU A 45 -3.43 6.37 6.61
N ARG A 46 -3.15 7.63 6.34
CA ARG A 46 -3.56 8.21 5.06
C ARG A 46 -2.86 7.54 3.90
N ALA A 47 -1.55 7.29 4.03
CA ALA A 47 -0.81 6.63 2.97
C ALA A 47 -1.33 5.22 2.73
N VAL A 48 -1.61 4.47 3.80
CA VAL A 48 -2.14 3.11 3.68
C VAL A 48 -3.51 3.14 3.00
N GLN A 49 -4.34 4.14 3.33
CA GLN A 49 -5.64 4.28 2.68
C GLN A 49 -5.48 4.51 1.18
N ILE A 50 -4.56 5.36 0.79
CA ILE A 50 -4.30 5.65 -0.63
C ILE A 50 -3.81 4.39 -1.34
N ILE A 51 -2.87 3.66 -0.71
CA ILE A 51 -2.36 2.41 -1.27
C ILE A 51 -3.50 1.42 -1.46
N SER A 52 -4.35 1.29 -0.47
CA SER A 52 -5.47 0.36 -0.51
C SER A 52 -6.40 0.68 -1.68
N GLU A 53 -6.73 1.94 -1.86
CA GLU A 53 -7.63 2.34 -2.94
C GLU A 53 -6.99 2.11 -4.30
N ALA A 54 -5.70 2.35 -4.41
CA ALA A 54 -4.99 2.09 -5.67
C ALA A 54 -4.95 0.59 -5.98
N VAL A 55 -4.74 -0.23 -4.96
CA VAL A 55 -4.75 -1.69 -5.12
C VAL A 55 -6.12 -2.16 -5.64
N ARG A 56 -7.19 -1.61 -5.08
CA ARG A 56 -8.55 -2.00 -5.50
C ARG A 56 -8.79 -1.74 -6.99
N ALA A 57 -8.08 -0.79 -7.56
CA ALA A 57 -8.27 -0.42 -8.95
C ALA A 57 -7.34 -1.16 -9.91
N LEU A 58 -6.47 -2.03 -9.40
CA LEU A 58 -5.60 -2.83 -10.26
C LEU A 58 -6.43 -3.88 -11.00
N PRO A 59 -6.08 -4.19 -12.25
CA PRO A 59 -6.82 -5.20 -13.01
C PRO A 59 -6.74 -6.57 -12.34
N PRO A 60 -7.86 -7.28 -12.22
CA PRO A 60 -7.84 -8.61 -11.59
C PRO A 60 -6.89 -9.59 -12.25
N ASN A 61 -6.78 -9.55 -13.57
CA ASN A 61 -5.88 -10.47 -14.27
C ASN A 61 -4.42 -10.18 -13.99
N LEU A 62 -4.10 -8.94 -13.62
CA LEU A 62 -2.74 -8.61 -13.25
C LEU A 62 -2.40 -9.17 -11.87
N ILE A 63 -3.24 -8.88 -10.88
CA ILE A 63 -2.94 -9.32 -9.51
C ILE A 63 -3.04 -10.82 -9.34
N SER A 64 -3.80 -11.51 -10.18
CA SER A 64 -3.93 -12.96 -10.09
C SER A 64 -2.61 -13.68 -10.37
N ARG A 65 -1.67 -13.01 -10.99
CA ARG A 65 -0.35 -13.59 -11.25
C ARG A 65 0.61 -13.47 -10.07
N TYR A 66 0.16 -12.82 -8.99
CA TYR A 66 1.00 -12.59 -7.80
C TYR A 66 0.24 -13.01 -6.56
N PRO A 67 -0.03 -14.34 -6.43
CA PRO A 67 -0.93 -14.82 -5.39
C PRO A 67 -0.36 -14.80 -3.97
N ASP A 68 0.93 -14.53 -3.82
CA ASP A 68 1.54 -14.47 -2.48
C ASP A 68 1.11 -13.24 -1.69
N ILE A 69 0.55 -12.24 -2.36
CA ILE A 69 0.04 -11.05 -1.69
C ILE A 69 -1.45 -11.24 -1.42
N GLU A 70 -1.87 -10.88 -0.22
CA GLU A 70 -3.28 -10.93 0.15
C GLU A 70 -3.98 -9.67 -0.31
N TRP A 71 -4.19 -9.56 -1.61
CA TRP A 71 -4.72 -8.35 -2.24
C TRP A 71 -6.05 -7.92 -1.65
N ALA A 72 -6.93 -8.88 -1.36
CA ALA A 72 -8.25 -8.55 -0.82
C ALA A 72 -8.15 -7.91 0.56
N LYS A 73 -7.20 -8.34 1.37
CA LYS A 73 -7.02 -7.74 2.69
C LYS A 73 -6.48 -6.32 2.60
N ILE A 74 -5.56 -6.09 1.67
CA ILE A 74 -5.04 -4.74 1.45
C ILE A 74 -6.16 -3.84 0.97
N ALA A 75 -6.97 -4.31 0.04
CA ALA A 75 -8.10 -3.53 -0.46
C ALA A 75 -9.11 -3.23 0.62
N ALA A 76 -9.30 -4.14 1.57
CA ALA A 76 -10.29 -3.95 2.63
C ALA A 76 -9.88 -2.93 3.67
N ILE A 77 -8.59 -2.81 3.95
CA ILE A 77 -8.14 -1.91 5.03
C ILE A 77 -8.49 -0.45 4.73
N GLY A 78 -8.45 -0.05 3.46
CA GLY A 78 -8.80 1.31 3.08
C GLY A 78 -10.24 1.64 3.41
N ASN A 79 -11.13 0.67 3.23
CA ASN A 79 -12.54 0.86 3.56
C ASN A 79 -12.74 1.04 5.06
N ILE A 80 -12.01 0.25 5.85
CA ILE A 80 -12.08 0.36 7.31
C ILE A 80 -11.56 1.74 7.74
N LEU A 81 -10.44 2.17 7.18
CA LEU A 81 -9.88 3.48 7.52
C LEU A 81 -10.81 4.62 7.17
N ARG A 82 -11.57 4.48 6.09
CA ARG A 82 -12.46 5.55 5.64
C ARG A 82 -13.74 5.61 6.46
N HIS A 83 -14.28 4.46 6.86
CA HIS A 83 -15.59 4.40 7.48
C HIS A 83 -15.59 4.01 8.95
N GLU A 84 -14.53 3.38 9.42
CA GLU A 84 -14.48 2.83 10.78
C GLU A 84 -13.10 2.98 11.38
N TYR A 85 -12.47 4.15 11.20
CA TYR A 85 -11.08 4.29 11.58
C TYR A 85 -10.82 4.05 13.07
N GLU A 86 -11.83 4.25 13.92
CA GLU A 86 -11.66 4.00 15.36
C GLU A 86 -11.50 2.51 15.67
N ARG A 87 -11.80 1.64 14.70
CA ARG A 87 -11.58 0.20 14.88
C ARG A 87 -10.16 -0.23 14.58
N VAL A 88 -9.39 0.65 13.96
CA VAL A 88 -8.02 0.31 13.56
C VAL A 88 -7.09 0.70 14.68
N ASP A 89 -6.50 -0.30 15.33
CA ASP A 89 -5.60 0.01 16.43
C ASP A 89 -4.19 0.28 15.91
N PRO A 90 -3.39 1.02 16.69
CA PRO A 90 -2.03 1.37 16.27
C PRO A 90 -1.14 0.16 16.00
N GLN A 91 -1.34 -0.93 16.74
CA GLN A 91 -0.51 -2.14 16.55
C GLN A 91 -0.73 -2.73 15.16
N THR A 92 -1.99 -2.82 14.73
CA THR A 92 -2.32 -3.35 13.41
C THR A 92 -1.69 -2.48 12.32
N MET A 93 -1.81 -1.15 12.47
CA MET A 93 -1.26 -0.23 11.48
C MET A 93 0.27 -0.33 11.43
N TRP A 94 0.88 -0.48 12.59
CA TRP A 94 2.33 -0.65 12.68
C TRP A 94 2.80 -1.92 11.96
N GLU A 95 2.06 -3.02 12.14
CA GLU A 95 2.38 -4.27 11.44
C GLU A 95 2.25 -4.11 9.95
N ILE A 96 1.21 -3.42 9.50
CA ILE A 96 1.06 -3.15 8.07
C ILE A 96 2.27 -2.38 7.56
N ALA A 97 2.65 -1.31 8.26
CA ALA A 97 3.72 -0.43 7.81
C ALA A 97 5.08 -1.12 7.82
N THR A 98 5.34 -1.98 8.82
CA THR A 98 6.67 -2.56 8.98
C THR A 98 6.83 -3.93 8.35
N MET A 99 5.74 -4.65 8.11
CA MET A 99 5.80 -6.01 7.60
C MET A 99 5.10 -6.19 6.26
N ARG A 100 3.87 -5.68 6.13
CA ARG A 100 3.10 -5.92 4.92
C ARG A 100 3.54 -5.04 3.76
N LEU A 101 3.80 -3.76 4.02
CA LEU A 101 4.19 -2.86 2.96
C LEU A 101 5.57 -3.19 2.37
N PRO A 102 6.57 -3.60 3.16
CA PRO A 102 7.83 -4.03 2.55
C PRO A 102 7.67 -5.23 1.61
N ASP A 103 6.81 -6.19 1.96
CA ASP A 103 6.54 -7.32 1.08
C ASP A 103 5.84 -6.85 -0.20
N LEU A 104 4.88 -5.96 -0.04
CA LEU A 104 4.16 -5.41 -1.18
C LEU A 104 5.12 -4.63 -2.09
N GLU A 105 6.05 -3.90 -1.51
CA GLU A 105 7.02 -3.14 -2.28
C GLU A 105 7.78 -4.03 -3.24
N LYS A 106 8.28 -5.16 -2.75
CA LYS A 106 9.02 -6.10 -3.58
C LYS A 106 8.16 -6.63 -4.72
N THR A 107 6.92 -6.96 -4.42
CA THR A 107 6.01 -7.48 -5.43
C THR A 107 5.71 -6.41 -6.50
N ILE A 108 5.45 -5.17 -6.06
CA ILE A 108 5.17 -4.08 -7.01
C ILE A 108 6.38 -3.82 -7.90
N GLU A 109 7.59 -3.86 -7.33
CA GLU A 109 8.80 -3.69 -8.14
C GLU A 109 8.92 -4.79 -9.19
N GLY A 110 8.61 -6.03 -8.81
CA GLY A 110 8.61 -7.14 -9.74
C GLY A 110 7.58 -6.97 -10.84
N MET A 111 6.39 -6.49 -10.48
CA MET A 111 5.33 -6.25 -11.45
C MET A 111 5.74 -5.19 -12.47
N LEU A 112 6.38 -4.13 -12.00
CA LEU A 112 6.87 -3.07 -12.89
C LEU A 112 7.95 -3.60 -13.83
N THR A 113 8.82 -4.46 -13.34
CA THR A 113 9.84 -5.08 -14.18
C THR A 113 9.19 -5.94 -15.25
N ASP A 114 8.16 -6.73 -14.87
CA ASP A 114 7.47 -7.58 -15.82
C ASP A 114 6.78 -6.76 -16.92
N LEU A 115 6.22 -5.62 -16.55
CA LEU A 115 5.56 -4.75 -17.52
C LEU A 115 6.55 -4.13 -18.49
N LYS A 116 7.81 -3.96 -18.09
CA LYS A 116 8.85 -3.41 -18.95
C LYS A 116 9.43 -4.44 -19.89
N ALA A 117 9.25 -5.73 -19.58
CA ALA A 117 9.84 -6.78 -20.38
C ALA A 117 9.30 -6.74 -21.80
N PRO A 118 10.16 -6.98 -22.81
CA PRO A 118 9.68 -6.99 -24.18
C PRO A 118 8.65 -8.09 -24.39
N LYS A 119 7.67 -7.79 -25.21
CA LYS A 119 6.69 -8.80 -25.59
C LYS A 119 7.24 -9.73 -26.64
N ARG A 120 6.82 -10.98 -26.60
CA ARG A 120 7.24 -11.98 -27.58
C ARG A 120 6.11 -12.31 -28.52
#